data_3d57224dff81ff72d3942a421c42668a
#
_entry.id   3d57224dff81ff72d3942a421c42668a
#
_cell.length_a   1.000
_cell.length_b   1.000
_cell.length_c   1.000
_cell.angle_alpha   90.00
_cell.angle_beta   90.00
_cell.angle_gamma   90.00
#
_symmetry.space_group_name_H-M   'P 1'
#
loop_
_entity.id
_entity.type
_entity.pdbx_description
1 polymer ?
#
loop_
_entity_poly.entity_id
_entity_poly.type
_entity_poly.pdbx_seq_one_letter_code
_entity_poly.pdbx_strand_id
1 'polypeptide(L)'
;TKRIEKEMIQTIKNLLGIGPKTDYSELIKQGAIVLDVRSKGEFAGGHIKNAINIPVDQLSSSLTKLKDKNKCIVCCCASGMRSGTAKRILESNGYHAVYNAGSWYSLQSKL
;
A
#
# COMPACT_ATOMS: atom_id res chain seq x y z
N THR A 1 -19.00 14.35 -17.00
CA THR A 1 -17.84 14.61 -17.84
C THR A 1 -17.07 13.32 -18.14
N LYS A 2 -16.26 13.32 -19.16
CA LYS A 2 -15.45 12.16 -19.56
C LYS A 2 -14.54 11.67 -18.45
N ARG A 3 -14.02 12.58 -17.63
CA ARG A 3 -13.15 12.24 -16.50
C ARG A 3 -13.89 11.42 -15.44
N ILE A 4 -15.10 11.85 -15.08
CA ILE A 4 -15.93 11.15 -14.08
C ILE A 4 -16.33 9.78 -14.60
N GLU A 5 -16.73 9.68 -15.87
CA GLU A 5 -17.07 8.40 -16.50
C GLU A 5 -15.88 7.43 -16.47
N LYS A 6 -14.68 7.94 -16.79
CA LYS A 6 -13.45 7.14 -16.78
C LYS A 6 -13.11 6.64 -15.39
N GLU A 7 -13.26 7.48 -14.37
CA GLU A 7 -13.01 7.11 -12.98
C GLU A 7 -14.02 6.07 -12.49
N MET A 8 -15.30 6.21 -12.85
CA MET A 8 -16.35 5.26 -12.50
C MET A 8 -16.11 3.89 -13.16
N ILE A 9 -15.74 3.87 -14.43
CA ILE A 9 -15.44 2.63 -15.15
C ILE A 9 -14.24 1.92 -14.52
N GLN A 10 -13.20 2.67 -14.13
CA GLN A 10 -12.03 2.09 -13.48
C GLN A 10 -12.38 1.49 -12.12
N THR A 11 -13.24 2.16 -11.34
CA THR A 11 -13.72 1.66 -10.06
C THR A 11 -14.48 0.35 -10.21
N ILE A 12 -15.37 0.28 -11.20
CA ILE A 12 -16.15 -0.92 -11.50
C ILE A 12 -15.22 -2.07 -11.90
N LYS A 13 -14.25 -1.82 -12.77
CA LYS A 13 -13.27 -2.81 -13.19
C LYS A 13 -12.46 -3.35 -12.00
N ASN A 14 -12.05 -2.48 -11.09
CA ASN A 14 -11.31 -2.87 -9.90
C ASN A 14 -12.15 -3.77 -8.99
N LEU A 15 -13.43 -3.44 -8.80
CA LEU A 15 -14.35 -4.25 -8.00
C LEU A 15 -14.58 -5.64 -8.59
N LEU A 16 -14.60 -5.75 -9.91
CA LEU A 16 -14.83 -7.00 -10.62
C LEU A 16 -13.53 -7.81 -10.86
N GLY A 17 -12.40 -7.27 -10.43
CA GLY A 17 -11.11 -7.91 -10.66
C GLY A 17 -10.65 -7.89 -12.10
N ILE A 18 -11.27 -7.05 -12.94
CA ILE A 18 -10.89 -6.86 -14.34
C ILE A 18 -10.29 -5.48 -14.53
N GLY A 19 -9.30 -5.38 -15.41
CA GLY A 19 -8.59 -4.13 -15.68
C GLY A 19 -7.09 -4.32 -15.56
N PRO A 20 -6.31 -3.29 -15.86
CA PRO A 20 -4.86 -3.38 -15.79
C PRO A 20 -4.39 -3.60 -14.35
N LYS A 21 -3.36 -4.40 -14.18
CA LYS A 21 -2.72 -4.60 -12.89
C LYS A 21 -2.06 -3.30 -12.45
N THR A 22 -2.01 -3.06 -11.13
CA THR A 22 -1.33 -1.90 -10.57
C THR A 22 0.16 -1.94 -10.89
N ASP A 23 0.67 -0.85 -11.41
CA ASP A 23 2.10 -0.68 -11.66
C ASP A 23 2.76 -0.05 -10.42
N TYR A 24 3.19 -0.90 -9.50
CA TYR A 24 3.82 -0.44 -8.25
C TYR A 24 5.12 0.29 -8.47
N SER A 25 5.90 -0.13 -9.48
CA SER A 25 7.16 0.54 -9.83
C SER A 25 6.89 2.01 -10.17
N GLU A 26 5.87 2.27 -10.96
CA GLU A 26 5.51 3.64 -11.35
C GLU A 26 5.02 4.45 -10.16
N LEU A 27 4.16 3.87 -9.31
CA LEU A 27 3.68 4.55 -8.10
C LEU A 27 4.84 4.98 -7.19
N ILE A 28 5.82 4.09 -7.02
CA ILE A 28 6.99 4.37 -6.17
C ILE A 28 7.87 5.43 -6.81
N LYS A 29 8.06 5.41 -8.12
CA LYS A 29 8.79 6.47 -8.83
C LYS A 29 8.14 7.84 -8.65
N GLN A 30 6.80 7.86 -8.57
CA GLN A 30 6.04 9.10 -8.36
C GLN A 30 6.02 9.53 -6.90
N GLY A 31 6.70 8.82 -6.01
CA GLY A 31 6.86 9.21 -4.62
C GLY A 31 5.99 8.44 -3.62
N ALA A 32 5.35 7.34 -4.02
CA ALA A 32 4.59 6.53 -3.08
C ALA A 32 5.49 6.00 -1.96
N ILE A 33 4.92 5.92 -0.75
CA ILE A 33 5.58 5.33 0.41
C ILE A 33 5.39 3.82 0.36
N VAL A 34 6.47 3.05 0.50
CA VAL A 34 6.37 1.62 0.74
C VAL A 34 6.30 1.41 2.25
N LEU A 35 5.18 0.88 2.72
CA LEU A 35 4.94 0.62 4.14
C LEU A 35 4.99 -0.89 4.39
N ASP A 36 6.02 -1.33 5.08
CA ASP A 36 6.19 -2.72 5.48
C ASP A 36 5.60 -2.90 6.88
N VAL A 37 4.53 -3.69 6.98
CA VAL A 37 3.80 -3.86 8.24
C VAL A 37 4.12 -5.17 8.94
N ARG A 38 5.27 -5.76 8.60
CA ARG A 38 5.80 -6.93 9.30
C ARG A 38 6.42 -6.50 10.63
N SER A 39 6.79 -7.49 11.45
CA SER A 39 7.52 -7.21 12.69
C SER A 39 8.89 -6.56 12.41
N LYS A 40 9.43 -5.91 13.42
CA LYS A 40 10.77 -5.30 13.33
C LYS A 40 11.85 -6.32 13.02
N GLY A 41 11.74 -7.52 13.59
CA GLY A 41 12.69 -8.59 13.33
C GLY A 41 12.65 -9.09 11.91
N GLU A 42 11.46 -9.29 11.36
CA GLU A 42 11.29 -9.66 9.94
C GLU A 42 11.91 -8.60 9.04
N PHE A 43 11.61 -7.34 9.31
CA PHE A 43 12.13 -6.20 8.54
C PHE A 43 13.64 -6.13 8.56
N ALA A 44 14.25 -6.34 9.73
CA ALA A 44 15.70 -6.33 9.87
C ALA A 44 16.39 -7.43 9.07
N GLY A 45 15.71 -8.56 8.87
CA GLY A 45 16.23 -9.69 8.10
C GLY A 45 16.21 -9.51 6.59
N GLY A 46 15.57 -8.45 6.11
CA GLY A 46 15.47 -8.13 4.68
C GLY A 46 14.20 -7.34 4.40
N HIS A 47 14.31 -6.30 3.59
CA HIS A 47 13.19 -5.41 3.27
C HIS A 47 13.46 -4.63 1.98
N ILE A 48 12.44 -3.98 1.46
CA ILE A 48 12.56 -3.14 0.28
C ILE A 48 13.30 -1.86 0.64
N LYS A 49 14.25 -1.47 -0.20
CA LYS A 49 15.01 -0.24 -0.02
C LYS A 49 14.06 0.96 0.16
N ASN A 50 14.35 1.79 1.15
CA ASN A 50 13.58 2.99 1.51
C ASN A 50 12.19 2.70 2.09
N ALA A 51 11.82 1.45 2.34
CA ALA A 51 10.57 1.13 3.00
C ALA A 51 10.56 1.63 4.44
N ILE A 52 9.37 2.04 4.89
CA ILE A 52 9.13 2.40 6.28
C ILE A 52 8.54 1.17 6.97
N ASN A 53 9.02 0.84 8.15
CA ASN A 53 8.48 -0.28 8.92
C ASN A 53 7.61 0.23 10.08
N ILE A 54 6.34 -0.10 10.02
CA ILE A 54 5.41 0.07 11.14
C ILE A 54 4.63 -1.23 11.25
N PRO A 55 4.92 -2.08 12.25
CA PRO A 55 4.16 -3.31 12.43
C PRO A 55 2.67 -3.06 12.51
N VAL A 56 1.87 -3.95 11.94
CA VAL A 56 0.42 -3.73 11.79
C VAL A 56 -0.28 -3.48 13.13
N ASP A 57 0.16 -4.16 14.20
CA ASP A 57 -0.40 -3.99 15.55
C ASP A 57 -0.07 -2.63 16.18
N GLN A 58 0.89 -1.89 15.64
CA GLN A 58 1.28 -0.56 16.09
C GLN A 58 0.78 0.55 15.16
N LEU A 59 0.20 0.19 14.03
CA LEU A 59 -0.13 1.16 12.99
C LEU A 59 -1.12 2.22 13.48
N SER A 60 -2.20 1.82 14.15
CA SER A 60 -3.22 2.74 14.62
C SER A 60 -2.66 3.80 15.58
N SER A 61 -1.65 3.48 16.36
CA SER A 61 -1.02 4.41 17.30
C SER A 61 0.17 5.16 16.70
N SER A 62 0.52 4.89 15.45
CA SER A 62 1.71 5.44 14.80
C SER A 62 1.40 6.26 13.55
N LEU A 63 0.15 6.67 13.37
CA LEU A 63 -0.28 7.41 12.17
C LEU A 63 0.41 8.76 12.02
N THR A 64 0.95 9.31 13.11
CA THR A 64 1.74 10.55 13.04
C THR A 64 3.00 10.40 12.19
N LYS A 65 3.46 9.19 11.96
CA LYS A 65 4.59 8.91 11.06
C LYS A 65 4.20 8.99 9.58
N LEU A 66 2.89 9.03 9.29
CA LEU A 66 2.32 9.08 7.95
C LEU A 66 1.39 10.28 7.85
N LYS A 67 1.93 11.48 8.05
CA LYS A 67 1.14 12.70 8.23
C LYS A 67 0.28 13.10 7.05
N ASP A 68 0.76 12.89 5.83
CA ASP A 68 0.02 13.29 4.62
C ASP A 68 -0.93 12.18 4.18
N LYS A 69 -2.21 12.36 4.46
CA LYS A 69 -3.25 11.39 4.10
C LYS A 69 -3.54 11.31 2.61
N ASN A 70 -3.04 12.26 1.84
CA ASN A 70 -3.17 12.25 0.37
C ASN A 70 -2.00 11.52 -0.29
N LYS A 71 -0.98 11.17 0.47
CA LYS A 71 0.17 10.43 -0.04
C LYS A 71 -0.23 9.01 -0.42
N CYS A 72 0.25 8.54 -1.56
CA CYS A 72 0.07 7.15 -1.96
C CYS A 72 0.89 6.24 -1.05
N ILE A 73 0.28 5.20 -0.50
CA ILE A 73 0.93 4.23 0.38
C ILE A 73 0.76 2.84 -0.21
N VAL A 74 1.87 2.16 -0.41
CA VAL A 74 1.91 0.78 -0.91
C VAL A 74 2.30 -0.11 0.27
N CYS A 75 1.32 -0.85 0.80
CA CYS A 75 1.52 -1.72 1.96
C CYS A 75 2.00 -3.10 1.52
N CYS A 76 2.92 -3.67 2.25
CA CYS A 76 3.37 -5.05 2.04
C CYS A 76 3.62 -5.75 3.38
N CYS A 77 3.63 -7.07 3.34
CA CYS A 77 3.97 -7.93 4.48
C CYS A 77 4.54 -9.24 3.95
N ALA A 78 4.45 -10.34 4.70
CA ALA A 78 4.96 -11.62 4.23
C ALA A 78 4.07 -12.26 3.17
N SER A 79 2.74 -12.21 3.35
CA SER A 79 1.77 -12.92 2.49
C SER A 79 0.62 -12.05 1.97
N GLY A 80 0.45 -10.84 2.49
CA GLY A 80 -0.64 -9.94 2.11
C GLY A 80 -1.76 -9.82 3.13
N MET A 81 -1.80 -10.65 4.17
CA MET A 81 -2.87 -10.60 5.18
C MET A 81 -2.72 -9.39 6.09
N ARG A 82 -1.54 -9.20 6.66
CA ARG A 82 -1.26 -8.05 7.53
C ARG A 82 -1.34 -6.74 6.75
N SER A 83 -0.85 -6.71 5.52
CA SER A 83 -0.93 -5.53 4.67
C SER A 83 -2.37 -5.22 4.25
N GLY A 84 -3.22 -6.22 4.11
CA GLY A 84 -4.65 -6.02 3.89
C GLY A 84 -5.33 -5.37 5.09
N THR A 85 -4.98 -5.82 6.30
CA THR A 85 -5.46 -5.19 7.54
C THR A 85 -4.96 -3.75 7.65
N ALA A 86 -3.69 -3.51 7.32
CA ALA A 86 -3.10 -2.17 7.34
C ALA A 86 -3.85 -1.23 6.38
N LYS A 87 -4.18 -1.70 5.18
CA LYS A 87 -4.95 -0.91 4.22
C LYS A 87 -6.29 -0.49 4.82
N ARG A 88 -7.02 -1.41 5.45
CA ARG A 88 -8.31 -1.11 6.08
C ARG A 88 -8.15 -0.07 7.20
N ILE A 89 -7.12 -0.19 8.03
CA ILE A 89 -6.83 0.77 9.10
C ILE A 89 -6.59 2.16 8.51
N LEU A 90 -5.74 2.25 7.50
CA LEU A 90 -5.42 3.53 6.87
C LEU A 90 -6.65 4.16 6.21
N GLU A 91 -7.40 3.39 5.46
CA GLU A 91 -8.61 3.90 4.79
C GLU A 91 -9.64 4.39 5.78
N SER A 92 -9.84 3.68 6.91
CA SER A 92 -10.78 4.13 7.95
C SER A 92 -10.28 5.38 8.70
N ASN A 93 -9.02 5.75 8.53
CA ASN A 93 -8.44 6.97 9.09
C ASN A 93 -8.27 8.09 8.04
N GLY A 94 -8.93 7.95 6.89
CA GLY A 94 -8.97 9.00 5.88
C GLY A 94 -7.85 9.01 4.86
N TYR A 95 -7.07 7.94 4.78
CA TYR A 95 -6.05 7.81 3.74
C TYR A 95 -6.73 7.37 2.45
N HIS A 96 -6.47 8.09 1.35
CA HIS A 96 -7.23 7.94 0.09
C HIS A 96 -6.58 7.02 -0.93
N ALA A 97 -5.26 6.89 -0.90
CA ALA A 97 -4.53 6.19 -1.95
C ALA A 97 -3.67 5.09 -1.33
N VAL A 98 -4.32 4.00 -0.91
CA VAL A 98 -3.66 2.89 -0.21
C VAL A 98 -3.82 1.61 -1.02
N TYR A 99 -2.73 0.91 -1.22
CA TYR A 99 -2.67 -0.35 -1.96
C TYR A 99 -2.12 -1.46 -1.09
N ASN A 100 -2.69 -2.65 -1.23
CA ASN A 100 -2.12 -3.87 -0.64
C ASN A 100 -1.32 -4.58 -1.73
N ALA A 101 0.00 -4.49 -1.67
CA ALA A 101 0.88 -5.13 -2.65
C ALA A 101 1.19 -6.59 -2.32
N GLY A 102 0.73 -7.09 -1.19
CA GLY A 102 0.93 -8.48 -0.79
C GLY A 102 2.31 -8.76 -0.22
N SER A 103 2.97 -9.79 -0.72
CA SER A 103 4.31 -10.18 -0.27
C SER A 103 5.34 -9.11 -0.65
N TRP A 104 6.16 -8.71 0.35
CA TRP A 104 7.25 -7.76 0.09
C TRP A 104 8.27 -8.32 -0.90
N TYR A 105 8.48 -9.62 -0.87
CA TYR A 105 9.42 -10.29 -1.78
C TYR A 105 8.93 -10.22 -3.21
N SER A 106 7.65 -10.48 -3.42
CA SER A 106 7.01 -10.36 -4.74
C SER A 106 7.03 -8.90 -5.23
N LEU A 107 6.72 -7.95 -4.34
CA LEU A 107 6.78 -6.53 -4.69
C LEU A 107 8.20 -6.13 -5.08
N GLN A 108 9.21 -6.54 -4.32
CA GLN A 108 10.60 -6.22 -4.60
C GLN A 108 11.01 -6.70 -5.99
N SER A 109 10.52 -7.87 -6.41
CA SER A 109 10.86 -8.42 -7.72
C SER A 109 10.32 -7.60 -8.90
N LYS A 110 9.37 -6.71 -8.63
CA LYS A 110 8.75 -5.83 -9.64
C LYS A 110 9.39 -4.44 -9.69
N LEU A 111 10.31 -4.18 -8.79
CA LEU A 111 11.00 -2.89 -8.69
C LEU A 111 12.45 -2.93 -9.30
#